data_9bff2cd6f4d1da2279a799e3310df0b6
#
_entry.id   9bff2cd6f4d1da2279a799e3310df0b6
#
_cell.length_a   1.000
_cell.length_b   1.000
_cell.length_c   1.000
_cell.angle_alpha   90.00
_cell.angle_beta   90.00
_cell.angle_gamma   90.00
#
_symmetry.space_group_name_H-M   'P 1'
#
loop_
_entity.id
_entity.type
_entity.pdbx_description
1 polymer ?
#
loop_
_entity_poly.entity_id
_entity_poly.type
_entity_poly.pdbx_seq_one_letter_code
_entity_poly.pdbx_strand_id
1 'polypeptide(L)'
;NKGLKSYKERKIKSIFLGKVENPVQFNNRAKLNWSDVIDLFEMPISQGYPVAKYKYTQDEYLELVSQSLFGLCLPGYGPKCNREIELLGLGVVPIFTPGVDNTYYEPLIENKHYIKVNSPEEVKNKLDTINKNKWEEMSNNCISWYNRNCSPKGSFDLTIKIINNI
;
A
#
# COMPACT_ATOMS: atom_id res chain seq x y z
N ASN A 1 11.28 -12.28 10.01
CA ASN A 1 11.61 -11.48 8.82
C ASN A 1 11.49 -12.36 7.59
N LYS A 2 10.34 -12.34 6.93
CA LYS A 2 10.26 -12.83 5.54
C LYS A 2 11.19 -11.91 4.75
N GLY A 3 12.20 -12.48 4.09
CA GLY A 3 13.24 -11.73 3.38
C GLY A 3 12.61 -10.80 2.35
N LEU A 4 13.14 -9.59 2.23
CA LEU A 4 12.72 -8.63 1.21
C LEU A 4 13.02 -9.22 -0.18
N LYS A 5 12.02 -9.21 -1.06
CA LYS A 5 12.16 -9.73 -2.42
C LYS A 5 12.76 -8.66 -3.34
N SER A 6 13.73 -9.05 -4.14
CA SER A 6 14.29 -8.22 -5.20
C SER A 6 13.28 -8.02 -6.34
N TYR A 7 13.53 -7.07 -7.22
CA TYR A 7 12.69 -6.82 -8.40
C TYR A 7 12.37 -8.09 -9.20
N LYS A 8 13.38 -8.94 -9.44
CA LYS A 8 13.25 -10.16 -10.26
C LYS A 8 12.42 -11.26 -9.58
N GLU A 9 12.34 -11.26 -8.27
CA GLU A 9 11.58 -12.25 -7.50
C GLU A 9 10.10 -11.88 -7.38
N ARG A 10 9.72 -10.65 -7.76
CA ARG A 10 8.34 -10.18 -7.71
C ARG A 10 7.63 -10.50 -9.02
N LYS A 11 6.61 -11.36 -8.93
CA LYS A 11 5.90 -11.91 -10.10
C LYS A 11 4.65 -11.12 -10.48
N ILE A 12 4.19 -10.24 -9.60
CA ILE A 12 2.96 -9.45 -9.76
C ILE A 12 3.37 -8.00 -9.95
N LYS A 13 2.92 -7.35 -11.02
CA LYS A 13 3.22 -5.94 -11.25
C LYS A 13 2.49 -5.06 -10.25
N SER A 14 1.18 -5.24 -10.09
CA SER A 14 0.37 -4.46 -9.18
C SER A 14 -0.68 -5.30 -8.46
N ILE A 15 -0.98 -4.96 -7.19
CA ILE A 15 -1.88 -5.75 -6.34
C ILE A 15 -2.85 -4.86 -5.55
N PHE A 16 -4.07 -5.35 -5.37
CA PHE A 16 -5.00 -4.91 -4.35
C PHE A 16 -5.75 -6.11 -3.77
N LEU A 17 -5.61 -6.32 -2.47
CA LEU A 17 -6.41 -7.31 -1.73
C LEU A 17 -7.16 -6.56 -0.63
N GLY A 18 -8.45 -6.48 -0.74
CA GLY A 18 -9.28 -5.76 0.22
C GLY A 18 -10.66 -6.36 0.32
N LYS A 19 -11.53 -5.72 1.06
CA LYS A 19 -12.95 -6.09 1.18
C LYS A 19 -13.81 -4.85 1.32
N VAL A 20 -15.11 -5.02 1.11
CA VAL A 20 -16.11 -3.99 1.36
C VAL A 20 -17.10 -4.54 2.39
N GLU A 21 -17.12 -3.95 3.58
CA GLU A 21 -17.94 -4.39 4.72
C GLU A 21 -19.00 -3.37 5.12
N ASN A 22 -18.98 -2.19 4.54
CA ASN A 22 -19.91 -1.11 4.89
C ASN A 22 -20.02 -0.07 3.75
N PRO A 23 -21.03 0.81 3.79
CA PRO A 23 -21.25 1.83 2.76
C PRO A 23 -20.08 2.80 2.56
N VAL A 24 -19.33 3.12 3.61
CA VAL A 24 -18.16 4.03 3.52
C VAL A 24 -17.07 3.39 2.67
N GLN A 25 -16.73 2.13 2.95
CA GLN A 25 -15.76 1.38 2.14
C GLN A 25 -16.24 1.20 0.70
N PHE A 26 -17.53 0.93 0.50
CA PHE A 26 -18.11 0.85 -0.84
C PHE A 26 -17.92 2.15 -1.61
N ASN A 27 -18.27 3.27 -1.00
CA ASN A 27 -18.08 4.58 -1.61
C ASN A 27 -16.63 4.92 -1.92
N ASN A 28 -15.69 4.48 -1.09
CA ASN A 28 -14.27 4.76 -1.25
C ASN A 28 -13.56 3.82 -2.23
N ARG A 29 -14.06 2.60 -2.40
CA ARG A 29 -13.33 1.53 -3.12
C ARG A 29 -14.01 1.05 -4.39
N ALA A 30 -15.35 1.04 -4.45
CA ALA A 30 -16.11 0.40 -5.52
C ALA A 30 -16.69 1.37 -6.56
N LYS A 31 -16.50 2.69 -6.40
CA LYS A 31 -17.02 3.68 -7.34
C LYS A 31 -16.29 3.73 -8.68
N LEU A 32 -15.03 3.32 -8.69
CA LEU A 32 -14.18 3.34 -9.88
C LEU A 32 -13.68 1.91 -10.19
N ASN A 33 -13.46 1.62 -11.46
CA ASN A 33 -13.06 0.29 -11.95
C ASN A 33 -11.55 0.06 -11.81
N TRP A 34 -11.06 0.00 -10.59
CA TRP A 34 -9.65 -0.30 -10.31
C TRP A 34 -9.25 -1.72 -10.74
N SER A 35 -10.21 -2.66 -10.76
CA SER A 35 -9.98 -4.04 -11.20
C SER A 35 -9.46 -4.17 -12.64
N ASP A 36 -9.76 -3.20 -13.49
CA ASP A 36 -9.38 -3.24 -14.90
C ASP A 36 -7.91 -2.85 -15.14
N VAL A 37 -7.26 -2.27 -14.12
CA VAL A 37 -5.90 -1.69 -14.25
C VAL A 37 -4.90 -2.23 -13.22
N ILE A 38 -5.34 -3.09 -12.31
CA ILE A 38 -4.50 -3.74 -11.29
C ILE A 38 -4.43 -5.23 -11.59
N ASP A 39 -3.22 -5.78 -11.74
CA ASP A 39 -3.00 -7.15 -12.24
C ASP A 39 -3.60 -8.22 -11.32
N LEU A 40 -3.49 -8.07 -10.02
CA LEU A 40 -4.16 -8.92 -9.04
C LEU A 40 -5.09 -8.07 -8.16
N PHE A 41 -6.35 -8.08 -8.47
CA PHE A 41 -7.38 -7.33 -7.75
C PHE A 41 -8.42 -8.27 -7.14
N GLU A 42 -8.50 -8.29 -5.80
CA GLU A 42 -9.55 -9.01 -5.09
C GLU A 42 -10.23 -8.07 -4.10
N MET A 43 -11.53 -7.89 -4.27
CA MET A 43 -12.35 -7.04 -3.40
C MET A 43 -13.77 -7.65 -3.27
N PRO A 44 -13.97 -8.68 -2.45
CA PRO A 44 -15.30 -9.22 -2.21
C PRO A 44 -16.24 -8.16 -1.61
N ILE A 45 -17.38 -8.02 -2.24
CA ILE A 45 -18.50 -7.17 -1.81
C ILE A 45 -19.65 -8.09 -1.43
N SER A 46 -20.15 -8.02 -0.20
CA SER A 46 -21.39 -8.72 0.15
C SER A 46 -22.59 -7.81 0.03
N GLN A 47 -23.68 -8.38 -0.43
CA GLN A 47 -24.97 -7.72 -0.33
C GLN A 47 -25.42 -7.74 1.14
N GLY A 48 -25.53 -6.57 1.75
CA GLY A 48 -26.01 -6.45 3.12
C GLY A 48 -24.95 -6.63 4.20
N TYR A 49 -23.91 -5.88 4.12
CA TYR A 49 -22.86 -5.79 5.13
C TYR A 49 -23.22 -6.32 6.54
N PRO A 50 -22.35 -7.07 7.27
CA PRO A 50 -20.90 -7.26 7.03
C PRO A 50 -20.60 -8.41 6.08
N VAL A 51 -19.43 -8.35 5.48
CA VAL A 51 -18.94 -9.31 4.49
C VAL A 51 -18.55 -10.63 5.10
N ALA A 52 -18.68 -11.66 4.27
CA ALA A 52 -18.08 -12.95 4.47
C ALA A 52 -16.59 -12.87 4.84
N LYS A 53 -16.15 -13.88 5.60
CA LYS A 53 -14.78 -14.06 6.09
C LYS A 53 -13.74 -13.76 5.00
N TYR A 54 -12.72 -12.97 5.34
CA TYR A 54 -11.60 -12.70 4.45
C TYR A 54 -10.88 -14.01 4.09
N LYS A 55 -10.53 -14.16 2.82
CA LYS A 55 -10.02 -15.41 2.24
C LYS A 55 -8.64 -15.80 2.77
N TYR A 56 -7.81 -14.83 3.13
CA TYR A 56 -6.42 -15.03 3.51
C TYR A 56 -6.21 -14.87 5.00
N THR A 57 -5.31 -15.68 5.57
CA THR A 57 -4.66 -15.37 6.84
C THR A 57 -3.74 -14.16 6.64
N GLN A 58 -3.32 -13.52 7.73
CA GLN A 58 -2.40 -12.38 7.63
C GLN A 58 -1.07 -12.77 6.96
N ASP A 59 -0.57 -13.96 7.26
CA ASP A 59 0.68 -14.45 6.68
C ASP A 59 0.58 -14.71 5.18
N GLU A 60 -0.51 -15.32 4.74
CA GLU A 60 -0.79 -15.55 3.31
C GLU A 60 -0.95 -14.21 2.56
N TYR A 61 -1.68 -13.26 3.16
CA TYR A 61 -1.83 -11.92 2.62
C TYR A 61 -0.47 -11.21 2.45
N LEU A 62 0.35 -11.16 3.50
CA LEU A 62 1.65 -10.50 3.46
C LEU A 62 2.61 -11.19 2.47
N GLU A 63 2.58 -12.53 2.40
CA GLU A 63 3.38 -13.29 1.44
C GLU A 63 2.98 -12.95 0.00
N LEU A 64 1.68 -12.92 -0.31
CA LEU A 64 1.18 -12.59 -1.64
C LEU A 64 1.50 -11.15 -2.01
N VAL A 65 1.28 -10.20 -1.11
CA VAL A 65 1.62 -8.79 -1.31
C VAL A 65 3.12 -8.61 -1.55
N SER A 66 3.99 -9.33 -0.84
CA SER A 66 5.44 -9.26 -1.02
C SER A 66 5.91 -9.65 -2.42
N GLN A 67 5.09 -10.36 -3.19
CA GLN A 67 5.39 -10.76 -4.57
C GLN A 67 5.05 -9.68 -5.61
N SER A 68 4.53 -8.53 -5.18
CA SER A 68 4.17 -7.44 -6.09
C SER A 68 5.20 -6.31 -6.09
N LEU A 69 5.29 -5.61 -7.24
CA LEU A 69 6.11 -4.39 -7.36
C LEU A 69 5.37 -3.20 -6.75
N PHE A 70 4.09 -3.07 -7.03
CA PHE A 70 3.25 -1.95 -6.63
C PHE A 70 2.01 -2.43 -5.88
N GLY A 71 1.54 -1.63 -4.92
CA GLY A 71 0.32 -1.91 -4.17
C GLY A 71 -0.66 -0.74 -4.17
N LEU A 72 -1.89 -0.96 -4.64
CA LEU A 72 -2.93 0.06 -4.65
C LEU A 72 -3.43 0.35 -3.24
N CYS A 73 -3.49 1.62 -2.89
CA CYS A 73 -4.04 2.13 -1.65
C CYS A 73 -5.36 2.85 -1.95
N LEU A 74 -6.45 2.24 -1.51
CA LEU A 74 -7.78 2.84 -1.51
C LEU A 74 -8.18 3.13 -0.06
N PRO A 75 -8.80 4.28 0.22
CA PRO A 75 -9.31 4.56 1.56
C PRO A 75 -10.22 3.44 2.05
N GLY A 76 -10.14 3.15 3.33
CA GLY A 76 -10.97 2.13 3.97
C GLY A 76 -12.18 2.73 4.66
N TYR A 77 -12.30 2.42 5.94
CA TYR A 77 -13.24 3.09 6.83
C TYR A 77 -12.81 4.55 7.07
N GLY A 78 -11.48 4.74 7.18
CA GLY A 78 -10.84 6.05 7.25
C GLY A 78 -9.86 6.27 6.09
N PRO A 79 -9.25 7.46 6.04
CA PRO A 79 -8.30 7.83 5.00
C PRO A 79 -6.94 7.14 5.14
N LYS A 80 -6.61 6.59 6.32
CA LYS A 80 -5.41 5.77 6.59
C LYS A 80 -5.79 4.33 6.82
N CYS A 81 -5.04 3.41 6.23
CA CYS A 81 -5.19 1.98 6.42
C CYS A 81 -3.84 1.35 6.78
N ASN A 82 -3.85 0.17 7.40
CA ASN A 82 -2.63 -0.58 7.68
C ASN A 82 -1.87 -0.95 6.40
N ARG A 83 -2.57 -1.05 5.28
CA ARG A 83 -2.01 -1.41 3.98
C ARG A 83 -0.84 -0.53 3.58
N GLU A 84 -0.92 0.79 3.75
CA GLU A 84 0.15 1.70 3.39
C GLU A 84 1.45 1.33 4.12
N ILE A 85 1.35 1.05 5.42
CA ILE A 85 2.49 0.68 6.26
C ILE A 85 3.01 -0.72 5.92
N GLU A 86 2.12 -1.68 5.64
CA GLU A 86 2.48 -3.03 5.22
C GLU A 86 3.26 -3.02 3.89
N LEU A 87 2.79 -2.25 2.90
CA LEU A 87 3.48 -2.08 1.62
C LEU A 87 4.87 -1.50 1.80
N LEU A 88 4.99 -0.40 2.55
CA LEU A 88 6.28 0.24 2.83
C LEU A 88 7.26 -0.72 3.50
N GLY A 89 6.80 -1.49 4.49
CA GLY A 89 7.63 -2.47 5.21
C GLY A 89 8.06 -3.67 4.36
N LEU A 90 7.29 -4.03 3.33
CA LEU A 90 7.60 -5.08 2.37
C LEU A 90 8.40 -4.58 1.15
N GLY A 91 8.70 -3.29 1.08
CA GLY A 91 9.35 -2.66 -0.07
C GLY A 91 8.49 -2.71 -1.34
N VAL A 92 7.19 -2.83 -1.19
CA VAL A 92 6.21 -2.68 -2.28
C VAL A 92 5.89 -1.19 -2.42
N VAL A 93 6.03 -0.63 -3.61
CA VAL A 93 5.80 0.80 -3.82
C VAL A 93 4.29 1.09 -3.82
N PRO A 94 3.77 1.92 -2.88
CA PRO A 94 2.36 2.25 -2.83
C PRO A 94 1.90 3.09 -4.04
N ILE A 95 0.69 2.81 -4.52
CA ILE A 95 -0.05 3.66 -5.44
C ILE A 95 -1.14 4.36 -4.62
N PHE A 96 -1.00 5.65 -4.36
CA PHE A 96 -1.98 6.43 -3.61
C PHE A 96 -3.04 7.01 -4.52
N THR A 97 -4.30 6.84 -4.10
CA THR A 97 -5.48 7.38 -4.77
C THR A 97 -6.06 8.57 -4.00
N PRO A 98 -6.99 9.34 -4.58
CA PRO A 98 -7.67 10.41 -3.86
C PRO A 98 -8.30 9.91 -2.55
N GLY A 99 -8.15 10.68 -1.48
CA GLY A 99 -8.68 10.36 -0.17
C GLY A 99 -7.77 9.50 0.72
N VAL A 100 -6.64 8.99 0.21
CA VAL A 100 -5.60 8.40 1.07
C VAL A 100 -4.82 9.52 1.75
N ASP A 101 -4.79 9.49 3.09
CA ASP A 101 -4.03 10.45 3.89
C ASP A 101 -2.60 9.96 4.10
N ASN A 102 -1.64 10.77 3.65
CA ASN A 102 -0.20 10.51 3.78
C ASN A 102 0.49 11.44 4.79
N THR A 103 -0.26 12.07 5.68
CA THR A 103 0.27 12.93 6.74
C THR A 103 0.85 12.07 7.87
N TYR A 104 2.17 11.96 7.89
CA TYR A 104 2.96 11.31 8.93
C TYR A 104 3.94 12.32 9.54
N TYR A 105 4.51 12.02 10.70
CA TYR A 105 5.51 12.89 11.33
C TYR A 105 6.72 13.13 10.41
N GLU A 106 7.24 12.08 9.77
CA GLU A 106 8.13 12.20 8.61
C GLU A 106 7.29 12.02 7.34
N PRO A 107 7.05 13.08 6.55
CA PRO A 107 6.16 12.98 5.40
C PRO A 107 6.65 11.99 4.34
N LEU A 108 5.73 11.24 3.75
CA LEU A 108 6.00 10.50 2.52
C LEU A 108 6.10 11.48 1.34
N ILE A 109 7.00 11.20 0.42
CA ILE A 109 7.30 12.06 -0.74
C ILE A 109 6.92 11.32 -2.01
N GLU A 110 6.11 11.96 -2.85
CA GLU A 110 5.72 11.44 -4.17
C GLU A 110 6.97 11.19 -5.05
N ASN A 111 6.93 10.15 -5.85
CA ASN A 111 8.03 9.66 -6.70
C ASN A 111 9.31 9.23 -5.95
N LYS A 112 9.28 9.25 -4.62
CA LYS A 112 10.32 8.70 -3.75
C LYS A 112 9.82 7.51 -2.94
N HIS A 113 8.64 7.64 -2.33
CA HIS A 113 8.05 6.61 -1.48
C HIS A 113 6.76 6.04 -2.07
N TYR A 114 6.05 6.77 -2.90
CA TYR A 114 4.79 6.35 -3.51
C TYR A 114 4.58 7.01 -4.87
N ILE A 115 3.62 6.48 -5.63
CA ILE A 115 3.10 7.06 -6.86
C ILE A 115 1.70 7.56 -6.58
N LYS A 116 1.35 8.75 -7.05
CA LYS A 116 0.00 9.28 -6.94
C LYS A 116 -0.74 9.13 -8.27
N VAL A 117 -1.98 8.65 -8.20
CA VAL A 117 -2.93 8.60 -9.32
C VAL A 117 -4.25 9.21 -8.89
N ASN A 118 -4.97 9.83 -9.81
CA ASN A 118 -6.29 10.42 -9.53
C ASN A 118 -7.43 9.53 -10.04
N SER A 119 -7.15 8.66 -11.01
CA SER A 119 -8.13 7.75 -11.58
C SER A 119 -7.46 6.44 -12.06
N PRO A 120 -8.25 5.39 -12.33
CA PRO A 120 -7.73 4.13 -12.86
C PRO A 120 -6.94 4.29 -14.16
N GLU A 121 -7.37 5.18 -15.04
CA GLU A 121 -6.78 5.40 -16.36
C GLU A 121 -5.32 5.88 -16.28
N GLU A 122 -4.94 6.55 -15.19
CA GLU A 122 -3.57 7.02 -15.00
C GLU A 122 -2.59 5.92 -14.60
N VAL A 123 -3.09 4.80 -14.03
CA VAL A 123 -2.25 3.76 -13.41
C VAL A 123 -1.23 3.22 -14.40
N LYS A 124 -1.71 2.69 -15.54
CA LYS A 124 -0.83 2.07 -16.53
C LYS A 124 0.29 3.01 -16.97
N ASN A 125 -0.07 4.23 -17.38
CA ASN A 125 0.90 5.21 -17.86
C ASN A 125 1.94 5.54 -16.78
N LYS A 126 1.51 5.75 -15.53
CA LYS A 126 2.40 6.02 -14.40
C LYS A 126 3.36 4.85 -14.12
N LEU A 127 2.85 3.63 -14.06
CA LEU A 127 3.68 2.44 -13.79
C LEU A 127 4.67 2.15 -14.93
N ASP A 128 4.30 2.41 -16.18
CA ASP A 128 5.17 2.17 -17.35
C ASP A 128 6.35 3.14 -17.42
N THR A 129 6.30 4.28 -16.73
CA THR A 129 7.45 5.21 -16.61
C THR A 129 8.49 4.75 -15.57
N ILE A 130 8.14 3.79 -14.70
CA ILE A 130 9.00 3.32 -13.62
C ILE A 130 9.81 2.10 -14.11
N ASN A 131 11.04 2.33 -14.51
CA ASN A 131 11.95 1.24 -14.83
C ASN A 131 12.47 0.53 -13.57
N LYS A 132 13.18 -0.59 -13.74
CA LYS A 132 13.74 -1.39 -12.66
C LYS A 132 14.55 -0.54 -11.67
N ASN A 133 15.48 0.28 -12.15
CA ASN A 133 16.38 1.05 -11.29
C ASN A 133 15.60 2.05 -10.43
N LYS A 134 14.62 2.73 -11.04
CA LYS A 134 13.75 3.65 -10.32
C LYS A 134 12.89 2.94 -9.30
N TRP A 135 12.35 1.76 -9.65
CA TRP A 135 11.59 0.96 -8.70
C TRP A 135 12.45 0.51 -7.50
N GLU A 136 13.69 0.04 -7.74
CA GLU A 136 14.61 -0.39 -6.68
C GLU A 136 14.97 0.79 -5.74
N GLU A 137 15.19 1.98 -6.29
CA GLU A 137 15.36 3.21 -5.51
C GLU A 137 14.16 3.49 -4.61
N MET A 138 12.95 3.48 -5.19
CA MET A 138 11.71 3.74 -4.44
C MET A 138 11.46 2.67 -3.38
N SER A 139 11.62 1.39 -3.70
CA SER A 139 11.48 0.27 -2.77
C SER A 139 12.42 0.40 -1.57
N ASN A 140 13.69 0.74 -1.80
CA ASN A 140 14.67 0.98 -0.72
C ASN A 140 14.28 2.19 0.14
N ASN A 141 13.76 3.25 -0.46
CA ASN A 141 13.24 4.41 0.28
C ASN A 141 12.02 4.04 1.15
N CYS A 142 11.10 3.22 0.64
CA CYS A 142 9.96 2.69 1.41
C CYS A 142 10.42 1.92 2.65
N ILE A 143 11.33 0.96 2.46
CA ILE A 143 11.88 0.14 3.55
C ILE A 143 12.60 1.02 4.58
N SER A 144 13.42 1.96 4.11
CA SER A 144 14.17 2.88 4.98
C SER A 144 13.23 3.76 5.80
N TRP A 145 12.17 4.28 5.18
CA TRP A 145 11.15 5.05 5.87
C TRP A 145 10.41 4.20 6.92
N TYR A 146 9.95 2.99 6.53
CA TYR A 146 9.30 2.06 7.46
C TYR A 146 10.18 1.74 8.67
N ASN A 147 11.46 1.45 8.43
CA ASN A 147 12.39 1.10 9.50
C ASN A 147 12.57 2.24 10.51
N ARG A 148 12.58 3.50 10.06
CA ARG A 148 12.72 4.67 10.95
C ARG A 148 11.42 5.03 11.67
N ASN A 149 10.24 4.76 11.07
CA ASN A 149 8.99 5.32 11.56
C ASN A 149 8.02 4.28 12.14
N CYS A 150 8.05 3.03 11.64
CA CYS A 150 7.01 2.04 11.91
C CYS A 150 7.54 0.70 12.42
N SER A 151 8.82 0.37 12.23
CA SER A 151 9.39 -0.83 12.85
C SER A 151 9.36 -0.72 14.38
N PRO A 152 9.38 -1.83 15.14
CA PRO A 152 9.36 -1.78 16.61
C PRO A 152 10.43 -0.85 17.18
N LYS A 153 11.67 -0.91 16.65
CA LYS A 153 12.75 -0.02 17.06
C LYS A 153 12.54 1.42 16.59
N GLY A 154 12.18 1.60 15.32
CA GLY A 154 12.00 2.94 14.72
C GLY A 154 10.86 3.72 15.37
N SER A 155 9.72 3.08 15.63
CA SER A 155 8.61 3.73 16.32
C SER A 155 8.95 4.11 17.77
N PHE A 156 9.71 3.28 18.47
CA PHE A 156 10.22 3.61 19.81
C PHE A 156 11.16 4.82 19.77
N ASP A 157 12.19 4.78 18.91
CA ASP A 157 13.16 5.88 18.77
C ASP A 157 12.47 7.19 18.37
N LEU A 158 11.51 7.12 17.44
CA LEU A 158 10.71 8.28 17.01
C LEU A 158 9.87 8.84 18.17
N THR A 159 9.23 8.00 18.95
CA THR A 159 8.44 8.41 20.13
C THR A 159 9.29 9.14 21.15
N ILE A 160 10.45 8.57 21.48
CA ILE A 160 11.41 9.22 22.42
C ILE A 160 11.87 10.59 21.87
N LYS A 161 12.18 10.66 20.57
CA LYS A 161 12.56 11.93 19.93
C LYS A 161 11.46 12.99 20.02
N ILE A 162 10.20 12.61 19.80
CA ILE A 162 9.06 13.54 19.90
C ILE A 162 8.91 14.03 21.33
N ILE A 163 8.94 13.13 22.33
CA ILE A 163 8.78 13.49 23.74
C ILE A 163 9.89 14.44 24.19
N ASN A 164 11.13 14.20 23.78
CA ASN A 164 12.27 15.04 24.18
C ASN A 164 12.32 16.41 23.49
N ASN A 165 11.49 16.64 22.46
CA ASN A 165 11.41 17.92 21.75
C ASN A 165 10.17 18.76 22.13
N ILE A 166 9.39 18.28 23.12
CA ILE A 166 8.28 19.02 23.74
C ILE A 166 8.80 19.77 24.96
#